data_9308f6c05ca995026a9beee619204333
#
_entry.id   9308f6c05ca995026a9beee619204333
#
_cell.length_a   1.000
_cell.length_b   1.000
_cell.length_c   1.000
_cell.angle_alpha   90.00
_cell.angle_beta   90.00
_cell.angle_gamma   90.00
#
_symmetry.space_group_name_H-M   'P 1'
#
loop_
_entity.id
_entity.type
_entity.pdbx_description
1 polymer ?
#
loop_
_entity_poly.entity_id
_entity_poly.type
_entity_poly.pdbx_seq_one_letter_code
_entity_poly.pdbx_strand_id
1 'polypeptide(L)'
;SIAAARVAGVVYRRIFDDGTRPIEGLPQISASPDVLAAPTLADRLDAATRGEARIVALSVKDRGAIPGGGRSPDALLFYEAAIGRFTSSFAHPPELLEGLPLEVTEDRLAVWEPLDPDLYAARLGPDDADGEMAEHGMGVAFPHDPRATAAPYRAYPFTPAATDHLVELALALAERLELGEDAVPDLLSISISSTDYVGHQHGPMSWEYLDHLRRADRAITRLVEGLGGLDRVTVAITSDHGVAPMPPSGSARRIEPRTLAMAFESLLLTAFGEGPHVAGFVPPWLYLHPDEERFDEKVALLLAHAPAFDGIAAAFDVREAE
;
A
#
# COMPACT_ATOMS: atom_id res chain seq x y z
N SER A 1 -0.27 6.59 0.75
CA SER A 1 1.07 7.05 1.17
C SER A 1 0.89 8.02 2.32
N ILE A 2 1.37 7.67 3.49
CA ILE A 2 1.48 8.62 4.60
C ILE A 2 2.66 9.51 4.24
N ALA A 3 2.38 10.61 3.52
CA ALA A 3 3.32 11.71 3.47
C ALA A 3 3.59 12.12 4.92
N ALA A 4 4.86 12.36 5.29
CA ALA A 4 5.25 12.74 6.62
C ALA A 4 4.36 13.87 7.14
N ALA A 5 3.35 13.54 7.92
CA ALA A 5 2.50 14.50 8.57
C ALA A 5 3.16 14.84 9.91
N ARG A 6 3.60 16.07 10.07
CA ARG A 6 4.00 16.58 11.38
C ARG A 6 2.75 16.87 12.20
N VAL A 7 2.46 16.02 13.16
CA VAL A 7 1.52 16.33 14.24
C VAL A 7 2.34 16.49 15.51
N ALA A 8 2.34 17.66 16.10
CA ALA A 8 2.98 17.97 17.38
C ALA A 8 4.48 17.59 17.47
N GLY A 9 5.26 17.79 16.41
CA GLY A 9 6.71 17.52 16.42
C GLY A 9 7.11 16.07 16.13
N VAL A 10 6.16 15.15 16.01
CA VAL A 10 6.41 13.76 15.61
C VAL A 10 6.46 13.68 14.10
N VAL A 11 7.54 13.14 13.56
CA VAL A 11 7.69 12.85 12.13
C VAL A 11 7.23 11.41 11.89
N TYR A 12 6.06 11.24 11.29
CA TYR A 12 5.66 9.93 10.78
C TYR A 12 6.51 9.61 9.56
N ARG A 13 7.33 8.58 9.67
CA ARG A 13 8.12 8.05 8.55
C ARG A 13 7.34 6.96 7.83
N ARG A 14 7.66 6.73 6.56
CA ARG A 14 7.22 5.53 5.85
C ARG A 14 7.74 4.28 6.57
N ILE A 15 7.07 3.14 6.39
CA ILE A 15 7.45 1.87 7.04
C ILE A 15 8.92 1.51 6.76
N PHE A 16 9.40 1.78 5.54
CA PHE A 16 10.77 1.51 5.12
C PHE A 16 11.68 2.75 5.10
N ASP A 17 11.26 3.86 5.72
CA ASP A 17 12.06 5.08 5.77
C ASP A 17 12.99 5.07 7.00
N ASP A 18 14.22 4.68 6.81
CA ASP A 18 15.30 4.75 7.80
C ASP A 18 16.32 5.89 7.52
N GLY A 19 16.11 6.65 6.45
CA GLY A 19 16.97 7.74 6.02
C GLY A 19 18.21 7.29 5.22
N THR A 20 18.38 5.99 4.93
CA THR A 20 19.62 5.48 4.32
C THR A 20 19.57 5.39 2.80
N ARG A 21 18.39 5.13 2.22
CA ARG A 21 18.22 4.98 0.77
C ARG A 21 17.18 5.95 0.23
N PRO A 22 17.59 7.16 -0.20
CA PRO A 22 16.67 8.13 -0.79
C PRO A 22 15.93 7.58 -2.02
N ILE A 23 14.68 7.97 -2.15
CA ILE A 23 13.89 7.67 -3.35
C ILE A 23 14.34 8.59 -4.47
N GLU A 24 14.60 8.05 -5.64
CA GLU A 24 14.93 8.81 -6.83
C GLU A 24 13.84 9.86 -7.13
N GLY A 25 14.24 11.11 -7.31
CA GLY A 25 13.33 12.25 -7.47
C GLY A 25 12.81 12.87 -6.16
N LEU A 26 13.01 12.22 -5.01
CA LEU A 26 12.59 12.69 -3.68
C LEU A 26 13.67 12.45 -2.62
N PRO A 27 14.79 13.16 -2.66
CA PRO A 27 15.95 12.87 -1.81
C PRO A 27 15.70 13.05 -0.31
N GLN A 28 14.60 13.70 0.07
CA GLN A 28 14.20 13.89 1.47
C GLN A 28 13.37 12.71 2.05
N ILE A 29 13.02 11.74 1.21
CA ILE A 29 12.24 10.55 1.59
C ILE A 29 13.06 9.32 1.23
N SER A 30 13.12 8.34 2.11
CA SER A 30 13.83 7.09 1.86
C SER A 30 12.89 5.88 1.88
N ALA A 31 13.35 4.78 1.26
CA ALA A 31 12.72 3.47 1.34
C ALA A 31 13.82 2.40 1.30
N SER A 32 14.15 1.82 2.45
CA SER A 32 15.26 0.89 2.62
C SER A 32 14.80 -0.52 2.98
N PRO A 33 15.34 -1.58 2.33
CA PRO A 33 15.11 -2.95 2.76
C PRO A 33 15.83 -3.30 4.05
N ASP A 34 16.73 -2.44 4.55
CA ASP A 34 17.53 -2.72 5.76
C ASP A 34 16.66 -2.80 7.03
N VAL A 35 15.43 -2.24 6.99
CA VAL A 35 14.43 -2.42 8.06
C VAL A 35 13.78 -3.80 8.08
N LEU A 36 14.02 -4.66 7.08
CA LEU A 36 13.54 -6.03 7.07
C LEU A 36 14.22 -6.83 8.20
N ALA A 37 13.43 -7.25 9.19
CA ALA A 37 13.95 -7.99 10.35
C ALA A 37 14.36 -9.43 10.03
N ALA A 38 13.87 -9.99 8.92
CA ALA A 38 14.16 -11.36 8.48
C ALA A 38 14.44 -11.40 6.97
N PRO A 39 15.19 -12.41 6.49
CA PRO A 39 15.36 -12.60 5.05
C PRO A 39 14.04 -13.01 4.39
N THR A 40 13.80 -12.47 3.20
CA THR A 40 12.62 -12.74 2.37
C THR A 40 12.81 -13.99 1.51
N LEU A 41 11.77 -14.34 0.71
CA LEU A 41 11.89 -15.39 -0.30
C LEU A 41 12.96 -15.04 -1.34
N ALA A 42 13.00 -13.77 -1.77
CA ALA A 42 14.01 -13.26 -2.70
C ALA A 42 15.43 -13.44 -2.15
N ASP A 43 15.69 -13.03 -0.89
CA ASP A 43 17.00 -13.22 -0.24
C ASP A 43 17.40 -14.71 -0.15
N ARG A 44 16.42 -15.60 0.03
CA ARG A 44 16.68 -17.05 0.10
C ARG A 44 17.00 -17.66 -1.25
N LEU A 45 16.30 -17.19 -2.30
CA LEU A 45 16.58 -17.62 -3.67
C LEU A 45 17.97 -17.15 -4.10
N ASP A 46 18.28 -15.87 -3.89
CA ASP A 46 19.59 -15.28 -4.19
C ASP A 46 20.72 -16.07 -3.52
N ALA A 47 20.60 -16.36 -2.23
CA ALA A 47 21.58 -17.18 -1.49
C ALA A 47 21.67 -18.62 -2.01
N ALA A 48 20.54 -19.25 -2.39
CA ALA A 48 20.51 -20.62 -2.90
C ALA A 48 21.15 -20.76 -4.28
N THR A 49 21.02 -19.74 -5.11
CA THR A 49 21.59 -19.65 -6.46
C THR A 49 22.97 -18.98 -6.48
N ARG A 50 23.49 -18.55 -5.32
CA ARG A 50 24.78 -17.86 -5.17
C ARG A 50 24.86 -16.53 -5.93
N GLY A 51 23.74 -15.80 -6.02
CA GLY A 51 23.65 -14.54 -6.74
C GLY A 51 23.48 -14.69 -8.24
N GLU A 52 23.13 -15.88 -8.72
CA GLU A 52 22.89 -16.11 -10.16
C GLU A 52 21.44 -15.86 -10.56
N ALA A 53 20.47 -15.99 -9.62
CA ALA A 53 19.06 -15.68 -9.87
C ALA A 53 18.84 -14.20 -10.10
N ARG A 54 18.02 -13.85 -11.07
CA ARG A 54 17.55 -12.49 -11.28
C ARG A 54 16.27 -12.25 -10.48
N ILE A 55 16.24 -11.16 -9.74
CA ILE A 55 15.14 -10.81 -8.83
C ILE A 55 14.53 -9.48 -9.24
N VAL A 56 13.28 -9.51 -9.65
CA VAL A 56 12.51 -8.33 -10.05
C VAL A 56 11.31 -8.18 -9.13
N ALA A 57 11.09 -6.98 -8.59
CA ALA A 57 9.95 -6.68 -7.73
C ALA A 57 9.27 -5.36 -8.10
N LEU A 58 7.95 -5.40 -8.21
CA LEU A 58 7.12 -4.28 -8.64
C LEU A 58 5.87 -4.13 -7.76
N SER A 59 5.51 -2.89 -7.46
CA SER A 59 4.24 -2.57 -6.80
C SER A 59 3.88 -1.09 -7.01
N VAL A 60 2.61 -0.74 -6.77
CA VAL A 60 2.23 0.68 -6.59
C VAL A 60 2.57 1.19 -5.19
N LYS A 61 3.00 0.32 -4.28
CA LYS A 61 3.42 0.67 -2.92
C LYS A 61 4.87 0.22 -2.67
N ASP A 62 5.71 1.08 -2.10
CA ASP A 62 7.07 0.73 -1.68
C ASP A 62 7.09 -0.53 -0.78
N ARG A 63 6.16 -0.58 0.20
CA ARG A 63 5.99 -1.71 1.10
C ARG A 63 5.46 -3.00 0.44
N GLY A 64 4.92 -2.91 -0.77
CA GLY A 64 4.54 -4.07 -1.57
C GLY A 64 5.71 -4.59 -2.41
N ALA A 65 6.59 -3.70 -2.87
CA ALA A 65 7.74 -4.05 -3.70
C ALA A 65 8.94 -4.56 -2.87
N ILE A 66 9.33 -3.84 -1.82
CA ILE A 66 10.54 -4.12 -1.04
C ILE A 66 10.59 -5.55 -0.46
N PRO A 67 9.55 -6.06 0.23
CA PRO A 67 9.58 -7.44 0.71
C PRO A 67 9.66 -8.48 -0.42
N GLY A 68 9.06 -8.19 -1.57
CA GLY A 68 9.12 -9.05 -2.76
C GLY A 68 10.50 -9.11 -3.40
N GLY A 69 11.25 -8.00 -3.35
CA GLY A 69 12.61 -7.90 -3.91
C GLY A 69 13.72 -8.29 -2.92
N GLY A 70 13.44 -8.28 -1.62
CA GLY A 70 14.47 -8.51 -0.61
C GLY A 70 15.52 -7.40 -0.56
N ARG A 71 16.74 -7.77 -0.15
CA ARG A 71 17.85 -6.81 0.08
C ARG A 71 18.67 -6.47 -1.14
N SER A 72 18.66 -7.32 -2.17
CA SER A 72 19.54 -7.19 -3.34
C SER A 72 18.81 -7.50 -4.65
N PRO A 73 17.68 -6.84 -4.97
CA PRO A 73 16.98 -7.07 -6.23
C PRO A 73 17.77 -6.52 -7.42
N ASP A 74 17.68 -7.19 -8.58
CA ASP A 74 18.19 -6.67 -9.85
C ASP A 74 17.35 -5.50 -10.36
N ALA A 75 16.03 -5.56 -10.15
CA ALA A 75 15.13 -4.44 -10.38
C ALA A 75 14.06 -4.35 -9.27
N LEU A 76 13.87 -3.14 -8.74
CA LEU A 76 12.81 -2.85 -7.77
C LEU A 76 12.18 -1.52 -8.15
N LEU A 77 10.88 -1.55 -8.45
CA LEU A 77 10.12 -0.35 -8.80
C LEU A 77 8.85 -0.25 -7.97
N PHE A 78 8.52 0.96 -7.56
CA PHE A 78 7.25 1.30 -6.95
C PHE A 78 6.76 2.66 -7.44
N TYR A 79 5.46 2.87 -7.37
CA TYR A 79 4.86 4.13 -7.82
C TYR A 79 4.98 5.22 -6.76
N GLU A 80 5.35 6.43 -7.19
CA GLU A 80 5.41 7.61 -6.34
C GLU A 80 4.50 8.72 -6.87
N ALA A 81 3.40 8.92 -6.18
CA ALA A 81 2.37 9.88 -6.58
C ALA A 81 2.83 11.33 -6.55
N ALA A 82 3.85 11.68 -5.76
CA ALA A 82 4.37 13.04 -5.69
C ALA A 82 5.06 13.48 -6.97
N ILE A 83 5.59 12.52 -7.74
CA ILE A 83 6.28 12.75 -9.01
C ILE A 83 5.58 12.09 -10.20
N GLY A 84 4.46 11.39 -9.98
CA GLY A 84 3.63 10.80 -11.03
C GLY A 84 4.30 9.69 -11.84
N ARG A 85 5.23 8.91 -11.24
CA ARG A 85 5.98 7.88 -11.95
C ARG A 85 6.35 6.69 -11.08
N PHE A 86 6.69 5.58 -11.73
CA PHE A 86 7.41 4.49 -11.08
C PHE A 86 8.87 4.88 -10.87
N THR A 87 9.39 4.56 -9.71
CA THR A 87 10.72 4.97 -9.25
C THR A 87 11.30 3.93 -8.31
N SER A 88 12.48 4.17 -7.78
CA SER A 88 13.19 3.26 -6.89
C SER A 88 13.94 4.04 -5.80
N SER A 89 14.36 3.31 -4.78
CA SER A 89 15.39 3.71 -3.82
C SER A 89 16.71 2.94 -4.04
N PHE A 90 16.77 2.13 -5.09
CA PHE A 90 17.98 1.41 -5.51
C PHE A 90 18.62 2.13 -6.68
N ALA A 91 19.95 2.17 -6.68
CA ALA A 91 20.70 2.64 -7.85
C ALA A 91 20.73 1.50 -8.88
N HIS A 92 19.93 1.65 -9.92
CA HIS A 92 19.96 0.76 -11.08
C HIS A 92 20.92 1.30 -12.15
N PRO A 93 21.54 0.40 -12.95
CA PRO A 93 22.26 0.84 -14.15
C PRO A 93 21.30 1.65 -15.04
N PRO A 94 21.72 2.81 -15.59
CA PRO A 94 20.84 3.64 -16.42
C PRO A 94 20.19 2.88 -17.57
N GLU A 95 20.91 1.97 -18.20
CA GLU A 95 20.45 1.11 -19.29
C GLU A 95 19.31 0.17 -18.88
N LEU A 96 19.17 -0.16 -17.61
CA LEU A 96 18.07 -0.99 -17.12
C LEU A 96 16.73 -0.26 -17.18
N LEU A 97 16.73 1.03 -16.91
CA LEU A 97 15.49 1.82 -16.83
C LEU A 97 15.25 2.66 -18.11
N GLU A 98 16.25 2.81 -18.96
CA GLU A 98 16.16 3.59 -20.19
C GLU A 98 15.04 3.06 -21.10
N GLY A 99 14.12 3.95 -21.51
CA GLY A 99 13.02 3.63 -22.42
C GLY A 99 11.89 2.80 -21.80
N LEU A 100 11.96 2.45 -20.50
CA LEU A 100 10.80 1.90 -19.81
C LEU A 100 9.72 2.97 -19.65
N PRO A 101 8.45 2.60 -19.77
CA PRO A 101 7.32 3.53 -19.58
C PRO A 101 7.08 3.83 -18.10
N LEU A 102 8.01 4.50 -17.43
CA LEU A 102 7.92 4.77 -15.99
C LEU A 102 6.90 5.84 -15.61
N GLU A 103 6.62 6.77 -16.53
CA GLU A 103 5.76 7.93 -16.27
C GLU A 103 4.27 7.57 -16.37
N VAL A 104 3.45 8.14 -15.50
CA VAL A 104 2.01 8.15 -15.66
C VAL A 104 1.64 9.30 -16.57
N THR A 105 1.50 9.00 -17.85
CA THR A 105 1.10 9.92 -18.89
C THR A 105 -0.41 10.19 -18.89
N GLU A 106 -0.88 11.19 -19.62
CA GLU A 106 -2.29 11.59 -19.61
C GLU A 106 -3.23 10.48 -20.10
N ASP A 107 -2.81 9.66 -21.05
CA ASP A 107 -3.55 8.52 -21.56
C ASP A 107 -3.72 7.41 -20.51
N ARG A 108 -2.81 7.27 -19.55
CA ARG A 108 -2.94 6.36 -18.42
C ARG A 108 -3.92 6.85 -17.34
N LEU A 109 -4.26 8.11 -17.36
CA LEU A 109 -5.31 8.71 -16.53
C LEU A 109 -6.69 8.61 -17.20
N ALA A 110 -6.91 7.63 -18.07
CA ALA A 110 -8.17 7.43 -18.75
C ALA A 110 -9.33 7.21 -17.77
N VAL A 111 -10.52 7.61 -18.20
CA VAL A 111 -11.76 7.37 -17.45
C VAL A 111 -11.97 5.87 -17.26
N TRP A 112 -12.24 5.47 -16.04
CA TRP A 112 -12.59 4.10 -15.71
C TRP A 112 -14.09 3.91 -15.79
N GLU A 113 -14.52 3.20 -16.84
CA GLU A 113 -15.90 2.79 -17.09
C GLU A 113 -16.10 1.34 -16.65
N PRO A 114 -17.29 0.93 -16.20
CA PRO A 114 -17.54 -0.45 -15.81
C PRO A 114 -17.53 -1.39 -17.03
N LEU A 115 -16.96 -2.58 -16.87
CA LEU A 115 -16.92 -3.60 -17.95
C LEU A 115 -18.29 -4.19 -18.28
N ASP A 116 -19.17 -4.29 -17.29
CA ASP A 116 -20.43 -5.01 -17.42
C ASP A 116 -21.47 -4.49 -16.40
N PRO A 117 -22.02 -3.28 -16.63
CA PRO A 117 -22.93 -2.66 -15.68
C PRO A 117 -24.19 -3.49 -15.41
N ASP A 118 -24.71 -4.21 -16.42
CA ASP A 118 -25.90 -5.04 -16.27
C ASP A 118 -25.65 -6.23 -15.32
N LEU A 119 -24.47 -6.87 -15.44
CA LEU A 119 -24.06 -7.94 -14.53
C LEU A 119 -23.89 -7.40 -13.10
N TYR A 120 -23.27 -6.24 -12.95
CA TYR A 120 -23.02 -5.66 -11.64
C TYR A 120 -24.32 -5.26 -10.96
N ALA A 121 -25.23 -4.59 -11.66
CA ALA A 121 -26.56 -4.26 -11.14
C ALA A 121 -27.34 -5.51 -10.72
N ALA A 122 -27.28 -6.58 -11.53
CA ALA A 122 -27.98 -7.82 -11.20
C ALA A 122 -27.40 -8.58 -10.00
N ARG A 123 -26.09 -8.44 -9.74
CA ARG A 123 -25.39 -9.19 -8.69
C ARG A 123 -25.23 -8.41 -7.38
N LEU A 124 -25.01 -7.12 -7.47
CA LEU A 124 -24.59 -6.27 -6.36
C LEU A 124 -25.63 -5.17 -6.01
N GLY A 125 -26.57 -4.89 -6.91
CA GLY A 125 -27.55 -3.82 -6.73
C GLY A 125 -27.08 -2.48 -7.31
N PRO A 126 -27.44 -1.35 -6.67
CA PRO A 126 -27.02 -0.02 -7.12
C PRO A 126 -25.50 0.17 -7.09
N ASP A 127 -24.99 1.03 -7.95
CA ASP A 127 -23.59 1.39 -8.03
C ASP A 127 -23.11 2.22 -6.82
N ASP A 128 -23.96 3.13 -6.34
CA ASP A 128 -23.73 3.91 -5.10
C ASP A 128 -24.22 3.09 -3.91
N ALA A 129 -23.35 2.23 -3.36
CA ALA A 129 -23.70 1.42 -2.20
C ALA A 129 -23.38 2.13 -0.89
N ASP A 130 -24.17 1.79 0.13
CA ASP A 130 -24.08 2.42 1.44
C ASP A 130 -22.72 2.17 2.11
N GLY A 131 -22.02 3.24 2.48
CA GLY A 131 -20.71 3.22 3.14
C GLY A 131 -19.51 3.44 2.21
N GLU A 132 -19.70 3.51 0.90
CA GLU A 132 -18.64 3.83 -0.04
C GLU A 132 -18.09 5.25 0.16
N MET A 133 -16.81 5.44 -0.16
CA MET A 133 -16.10 6.68 0.08
C MET A 133 -15.62 7.29 -1.23
N ALA A 134 -15.89 8.57 -1.44
CA ALA A 134 -15.38 9.36 -2.57
C ALA A 134 -13.96 9.89 -2.30
N GLU A 135 -13.02 9.01 -1.91
CA GLU A 135 -11.64 9.43 -1.69
C GLU A 135 -11.01 9.92 -3.00
N HIS A 136 -10.08 10.85 -2.90
CA HIS A 136 -9.38 11.46 -4.03
C HIS A 136 -10.28 12.15 -5.08
N GLY A 137 -11.57 12.30 -4.81
CA GLY A 137 -12.46 13.11 -5.64
C GLY A 137 -12.99 12.41 -6.90
N MET A 138 -12.84 11.10 -7.03
CA MET A 138 -13.36 10.35 -8.18
C MET A 138 -14.86 9.99 -8.07
N GLY A 139 -15.50 10.25 -6.92
CA GLY A 139 -16.88 9.86 -6.67
C GLY A 139 -17.02 8.46 -6.10
N VAL A 140 -18.27 8.04 -5.81
CA VAL A 140 -18.63 6.71 -5.29
C VAL A 140 -19.25 5.82 -6.36
N ALA A 141 -19.62 6.36 -7.51
CA ALA A 141 -20.25 5.64 -8.62
C ALA A 141 -19.52 5.93 -9.94
N PHE A 142 -19.61 4.99 -10.86
CA PHE A 142 -19.06 5.13 -12.20
C PHE A 142 -19.71 6.26 -13.01
N PRO A 143 -18.98 6.91 -13.94
CA PRO A 143 -17.57 6.68 -14.26
C PRO A 143 -16.60 7.39 -13.33
N HIS A 144 -15.38 6.84 -13.17
CA HIS A 144 -14.32 7.47 -12.37
C HIS A 144 -13.29 8.13 -13.29
N ASP A 145 -13.12 9.44 -13.17
CA ASP A 145 -12.12 10.20 -13.96
C ASP A 145 -11.01 10.76 -13.05
N PRO A 146 -9.82 10.13 -13.04
CA PRO A 146 -8.68 10.63 -12.26
C PRO A 146 -8.30 12.07 -12.62
N ARG A 147 -8.49 12.49 -13.90
CA ARG A 147 -8.13 13.84 -14.39
C ARG A 147 -9.04 14.93 -13.83
N ALA A 148 -10.27 14.56 -13.45
CA ALA A 148 -11.22 15.48 -12.85
C ALA A 148 -10.91 15.80 -11.37
N THR A 149 -9.93 15.08 -10.77
CA THR A 149 -9.57 15.24 -9.37
C THR A 149 -8.53 16.35 -9.17
N ALA A 150 -8.43 16.88 -7.95
CA ALA A 150 -7.40 17.87 -7.59
C ALA A 150 -5.97 17.30 -7.60
N ALA A 151 -5.82 15.95 -7.58
CA ALA A 151 -4.53 15.27 -7.54
C ALA A 151 -4.57 13.99 -8.39
N PRO A 152 -4.53 14.09 -9.72
CA PRO A 152 -4.67 12.94 -10.64
C PRO A 152 -3.71 11.79 -10.34
N TYR A 153 -2.46 12.09 -10.06
CA TYR A 153 -1.45 11.08 -9.74
C TYR A 153 -1.68 10.38 -8.41
N ARG A 154 -2.42 10.99 -7.47
CA ARG A 154 -2.85 10.34 -6.23
C ARG A 154 -4.08 9.47 -6.43
N ALA A 155 -4.95 9.83 -7.37
CA ALA A 155 -6.11 9.05 -7.76
C ALA A 155 -5.74 7.82 -8.61
N TYR A 156 -4.69 7.92 -9.41
CA TYR A 156 -4.23 6.88 -10.34
C TYR A 156 -4.10 5.47 -9.73
N PRO A 157 -3.48 5.25 -8.54
CA PRO A 157 -3.37 3.92 -7.94
C PRO A 157 -4.71 3.25 -7.60
N PHE A 158 -5.80 4.01 -7.56
CA PHE A 158 -7.17 3.54 -7.31
C PHE A 158 -7.89 3.11 -8.58
N THR A 159 -7.19 3.00 -9.70
CA THR A 159 -7.74 2.60 -10.99
C THR A 159 -7.10 1.33 -11.52
N PRO A 160 -7.77 0.58 -12.39
CA PRO A 160 -7.18 -0.58 -13.05
C PRO A 160 -5.96 -0.25 -13.92
N ALA A 161 -5.86 0.98 -14.42
CA ALA A 161 -4.74 1.42 -15.24
C ALA A 161 -3.38 1.24 -14.52
N ALA A 162 -3.35 1.36 -13.20
CA ALA A 162 -2.14 1.13 -12.43
C ALA A 162 -1.72 -0.35 -12.42
N THR A 163 -2.68 -1.28 -12.42
CA THR A 163 -2.42 -2.73 -12.55
C THR A 163 -1.92 -3.08 -13.95
N ASP A 164 -2.53 -2.51 -14.99
CA ASP A 164 -2.08 -2.70 -16.36
C ASP A 164 -0.66 -2.20 -16.59
N HIS A 165 -0.32 -1.06 -16.01
CA HIS A 165 1.02 -0.49 -16.06
C HIS A 165 2.07 -1.34 -15.33
N LEU A 166 1.73 -1.91 -14.16
CA LEU A 166 2.61 -2.86 -13.46
C LEU A 166 2.94 -4.07 -14.36
N VAL A 167 1.95 -4.62 -15.05
CA VAL A 167 2.16 -5.77 -15.96
C VAL A 167 3.04 -5.38 -17.14
N GLU A 168 2.83 -4.20 -17.72
CA GLU A 168 3.65 -3.69 -18.82
C GLU A 168 5.12 -3.54 -18.39
N LEU A 169 5.37 -2.93 -17.24
CA LEU A 169 6.72 -2.78 -16.69
C LEU A 169 7.34 -4.14 -16.33
N ALA A 170 6.55 -5.07 -15.79
CA ALA A 170 7.01 -6.41 -15.44
C ALA A 170 7.48 -7.19 -16.68
N LEU A 171 6.71 -7.14 -17.77
CA LEU A 171 7.08 -7.78 -19.04
C LEU A 171 8.32 -7.15 -19.66
N ALA A 172 8.40 -5.82 -19.65
CA ALA A 172 9.56 -5.11 -20.18
C ALA A 172 10.85 -5.39 -19.40
N LEU A 173 10.75 -5.51 -18.06
CA LEU A 173 11.89 -5.89 -17.22
C LEU A 173 12.25 -7.38 -17.38
N ALA A 174 11.26 -8.25 -17.52
CA ALA A 174 11.50 -9.68 -17.76
C ALA A 174 12.27 -9.91 -19.07
N GLU A 175 11.87 -9.23 -20.14
CA GLU A 175 12.58 -9.26 -21.42
C GLU A 175 14.01 -8.71 -21.30
N ARG A 176 14.17 -7.55 -20.64
CA ARG A 176 15.45 -6.86 -20.52
C ARG A 176 16.48 -7.60 -19.67
N LEU A 177 16.01 -8.27 -18.63
CA LEU A 177 16.82 -9.09 -17.74
C LEU A 177 16.87 -10.56 -18.16
N GLU A 178 16.23 -10.93 -19.28
CA GLU A 178 16.20 -12.29 -19.80
C GLU A 178 15.72 -13.31 -18.73
N LEU A 179 14.62 -12.97 -17.98
CA LEU A 179 14.11 -13.82 -16.92
C LEU A 179 13.69 -15.21 -17.48
N GLY A 180 14.20 -16.26 -16.84
CA GLY A 180 13.88 -17.64 -17.21
C GLY A 180 14.51 -18.12 -18.52
N GLU A 181 15.52 -17.42 -19.06
CA GLU A 181 16.20 -17.82 -20.30
C GLU A 181 17.43 -18.74 -20.07
N ASP A 182 17.79 -18.98 -18.81
CA ASP A 182 18.85 -19.92 -18.46
C ASP A 182 18.33 -21.07 -17.56
N ALA A 183 19.23 -21.84 -16.92
CA ALA A 183 18.87 -22.96 -16.04
C ALA A 183 18.66 -22.56 -14.58
N VAL A 184 18.93 -21.32 -14.23
CA VAL A 184 18.77 -20.78 -12.89
C VAL A 184 17.34 -20.24 -12.74
N PRO A 185 16.59 -20.61 -11.68
CA PRO A 185 15.26 -20.03 -11.49
C PRO A 185 15.35 -18.56 -11.06
N ASP A 186 14.59 -17.71 -11.73
CA ASP A 186 14.45 -16.31 -11.41
C ASP A 186 13.16 -16.02 -10.60
N LEU A 187 13.06 -14.83 -10.03
CA LEU A 187 11.87 -14.38 -9.30
C LEU A 187 11.33 -13.06 -9.85
N LEU A 188 10.07 -13.09 -10.28
CA LEU A 188 9.29 -11.91 -10.56
C LEU A 188 8.18 -11.76 -9.51
N SER A 189 8.30 -10.78 -8.64
CA SER A 189 7.35 -10.50 -7.56
C SER A 189 6.53 -9.25 -7.90
N ILE A 190 5.21 -9.39 -7.99
CA ILE A 190 4.31 -8.28 -8.30
C ILE A 190 3.24 -8.17 -7.23
N SER A 191 3.14 -7.00 -6.58
CA SER A 191 2.05 -6.70 -5.66
C SER A 191 1.01 -5.81 -6.35
N ILE A 192 -0.17 -6.38 -6.66
CA ILE A 192 -1.31 -5.67 -7.26
C ILE A 192 -2.06 -4.91 -6.17
N SER A 193 -1.40 -3.88 -5.60
CA SER A 193 -1.92 -3.14 -4.45
C SER A 193 -3.08 -2.20 -4.80
N SER A 194 -3.42 -2.01 -6.08
CA SER A 194 -4.62 -1.26 -6.49
C SER A 194 -5.91 -1.92 -6.03
N THR A 195 -5.92 -3.26 -5.93
CA THR A 195 -7.05 -4.03 -5.37
C THR A 195 -7.37 -3.60 -3.94
N ASP A 196 -6.33 -3.44 -3.11
CA ASP A 196 -6.45 -2.96 -1.74
C ASP A 196 -6.99 -1.51 -1.67
N TYR A 197 -6.48 -0.63 -2.52
CA TYR A 197 -6.97 0.74 -2.60
C TYR A 197 -8.45 0.83 -2.97
N VAL A 198 -8.88 0.09 -3.99
CA VAL A 198 -10.29 0.02 -4.39
C VAL A 198 -11.15 -0.60 -3.30
N GLY A 199 -10.68 -1.68 -2.66
CA GLY A 199 -11.37 -2.33 -1.56
C GLY A 199 -11.55 -1.43 -0.34
N HIS A 200 -10.57 -0.61 0.00
CA HIS A 200 -10.67 0.38 1.09
C HIS A 200 -11.69 1.48 0.79
N GLN A 201 -11.81 1.89 -0.47
CA GLN A 201 -12.67 3.00 -0.87
C GLN A 201 -14.12 2.56 -1.05
N HIS A 202 -14.35 1.45 -1.74
CA HIS A 202 -15.68 1.02 -2.17
C HIS A 202 -16.16 -0.25 -1.45
N GLY A 203 -15.25 -1.00 -0.83
CA GLY A 203 -15.59 -2.28 -0.17
C GLY A 203 -15.62 -3.47 -1.14
N PRO A 204 -15.72 -4.71 -0.59
CA PRO A 204 -15.60 -5.93 -1.38
C PRO A 204 -16.85 -6.28 -2.20
N MET A 205 -17.96 -5.60 -1.97
CA MET A 205 -19.25 -5.86 -2.63
C MET A 205 -19.66 -4.72 -3.56
N SER A 206 -18.73 -3.84 -3.95
CA SER A 206 -18.95 -2.74 -4.88
C SER A 206 -18.78 -3.16 -6.35
N TRP A 207 -19.30 -2.35 -7.25
CA TRP A 207 -19.08 -2.51 -8.69
C TRP A 207 -17.60 -2.34 -9.03
N GLU A 208 -16.94 -1.37 -8.41
CA GLU A 208 -15.53 -1.05 -8.60
C GLU A 208 -14.63 -2.21 -8.20
N TYR A 209 -14.90 -2.84 -7.08
CA TYR A 209 -14.09 -3.95 -6.62
C TYR A 209 -14.22 -5.17 -7.55
N LEU A 210 -15.45 -5.51 -7.96
CA LEU A 210 -15.70 -6.60 -8.90
C LEU A 210 -15.10 -6.30 -10.29
N ASP A 211 -15.26 -5.07 -10.79
CA ASP A 211 -14.68 -4.63 -12.06
C ASP A 211 -13.15 -4.70 -12.01
N HIS A 212 -12.57 -4.19 -10.93
CA HIS A 212 -11.12 -4.23 -10.74
C HIS A 212 -10.57 -5.66 -10.68
N LEU A 213 -11.21 -6.57 -9.94
CA LEU A 213 -10.81 -7.98 -9.89
C LEU A 213 -10.87 -8.64 -11.27
N ARG A 214 -11.91 -8.38 -12.07
CA ARG A 214 -12.01 -8.91 -13.45
C ARG A 214 -10.92 -8.38 -14.37
N ARG A 215 -10.50 -7.13 -14.17
CA ARG A 215 -9.37 -6.54 -14.93
C ARG A 215 -8.04 -7.06 -14.43
N ALA A 216 -7.86 -7.23 -13.12
CA ALA A 216 -6.67 -7.84 -12.56
C ALA A 216 -6.46 -9.28 -13.06
N ASP A 217 -7.53 -10.08 -13.14
CA ASP A 217 -7.49 -11.42 -13.73
C ASP A 217 -7.00 -11.41 -15.18
N ARG A 218 -7.51 -10.48 -16.00
CA ARG A 218 -7.04 -10.28 -17.39
C ARG A 218 -5.58 -9.83 -17.45
N ALA A 219 -5.17 -8.96 -16.52
CA ALA A 219 -3.79 -8.47 -16.44
C ALA A 219 -2.82 -9.59 -16.05
N ILE A 220 -3.19 -10.46 -15.11
CA ILE A 220 -2.43 -11.65 -14.73
C ILE A 220 -2.35 -12.62 -15.90
N THR A 221 -3.45 -12.86 -16.62
CA THR A 221 -3.45 -13.69 -17.82
C THR A 221 -2.44 -13.17 -18.85
N ARG A 222 -2.50 -11.87 -19.15
CA ARG A 222 -1.57 -11.21 -20.09
C ARG A 222 -0.11 -11.35 -19.64
N LEU A 223 0.14 -11.21 -18.33
CA LEU A 223 1.48 -11.40 -17.75
C LEU A 223 1.98 -12.82 -17.99
N VAL A 224 1.18 -13.83 -17.62
CA VAL A 224 1.56 -15.25 -17.77
C VAL A 224 1.79 -15.61 -19.25
N GLU A 225 0.92 -15.17 -20.13
CA GLU A 225 1.08 -15.38 -21.58
C GLU A 225 2.33 -14.69 -22.13
N GLY A 226 2.60 -13.44 -21.70
CA GLY A 226 3.79 -12.68 -22.10
C GLY A 226 5.10 -13.29 -21.61
N LEU A 227 5.07 -14.05 -20.50
CA LEU A 227 6.21 -14.82 -19.98
C LEU A 227 6.34 -16.23 -20.60
N GLY A 228 5.56 -16.54 -21.63
CA GLY A 228 5.63 -17.83 -22.35
C GLY A 228 4.64 -18.89 -21.86
N GLY A 229 3.69 -18.55 -20.98
CA GLY A 229 2.63 -19.43 -20.51
C GLY A 229 3.03 -20.31 -19.33
N LEU A 230 2.07 -21.09 -18.83
CA LEU A 230 2.22 -21.97 -17.66
C LEU A 230 3.23 -23.11 -17.86
N ASP A 231 3.63 -23.40 -19.08
CA ASP A 231 4.69 -24.36 -19.36
C ASP A 231 6.10 -23.81 -19.06
N ARG A 232 6.22 -22.48 -18.98
CA ARG A 232 7.49 -21.78 -18.74
C ARG A 232 7.58 -21.21 -17.32
N VAL A 233 6.47 -20.88 -16.69
CA VAL A 233 6.45 -20.20 -15.40
C VAL A 233 5.68 -20.98 -14.34
N THR A 234 6.18 -20.92 -13.10
CA THR A 234 5.42 -21.35 -11.92
C THR A 234 4.76 -20.09 -11.33
N VAL A 235 3.45 -20.10 -11.23
CA VAL A 235 2.66 -18.98 -10.69
C VAL A 235 2.23 -19.30 -9.27
N ALA A 236 2.54 -18.39 -8.32
CA ALA A 236 2.03 -18.41 -6.97
C ALA A 236 1.21 -17.14 -6.72
N ILE A 237 -0.03 -17.28 -6.30
CA ILE A 237 -0.91 -16.16 -5.97
C ILE A 237 -1.27 -16.24 -4.50
N THR A 238 -1.11 -15.14 -3.79
CA THR A 238 -1.50 -15.01 -2.39
C THR A 238 -2.03 -13.62 -2.11
N SER A 239 -2.66 -13.44 -0.96
CA SER A 239 -3.08 -12.14 -0.42
C SER A 239 -2.40 -11.92 0.92
N ASP A 240 -2.11 -10.68 1.27
CA ASP A 240 -1.66 -10.27 2.60
C ASP A 240 -2.82 -10.24 3.61
N HIS A 241 -4.03 -9.86 3.15
CA HIS A 241 -5.29 -9.87 3.91
C HIS A 241 -6.50 -9.86 2.97
N GLY A 242 -7.68 -9.98 3.53
CA GLY A 242 -8.95 -9.75 2.83
C GLY A 242 -9.43 -8.31 2.99
N VAL A 243 -10.61 -8.02 2.41
CA VAL A 243 -11.30 -6.73 2.55
C VAL A 243 -12.52 -6.91 3.42
N ALA A 244 -12.63 -6.12 4.50
CA ALA A 244 -13.81 -6.13 5.35
C ALA A 244 -15.00 -5.49 4.61
N PRO A 245 -16.24 -6.00 4.82
CA PRO A 245 -17.43 -5.34 4.32
C PRO A 245 -17.51 -3.89 4.80
N MET A 246 -18.01 -2.99 3.95
CA MET A 246 -18.30 -1.63 4.36
C MET A 246 -19.40 -1.66 5.42
N PRO A 247 -19.25 -0.92 6.53
CA PRO A 247 -20.29 -0.86 7.54
C PRO A 247 -21.51 -0.13 6.95
N PRO A 248 -22.72 -0.72 7.04
CA PRO A 248 -23.94 -0.06 6.58
C PRO A 248 -24.15 1.26 7.35
N SER A 249 -24.62 2.30 6.68
CA SER A 249 -24.95 3.58 7.31
C SER A 249 -25.90 3.38 8.47
N GLY A 250 -25.50 3.84 9.65
CA GLY A 250 -26.29 3.76 10.88
C GLY A 250 -26.20 2.44 11.66
N SER A 251 -25.56 1.39 11.17
CA SER A 251 -25.42 0.10 11.89
C SER A 251 -24.04 -0.11 12.51
N ALA A 252 -23.00 0.50 11.96
CA ALA A 252 -21.67 0.50 12.53
C ALA A 252 -21.23 1.93 12.80
N ARG A 253 -20.64 2.15 13.97
CA ARG A 253 -20.10 3.45 14.33
C ARG A 253 -18.66 3.51 13.91
N ARG A 254 -18.36 4.34 12.91
CA ARG A 254 -16.96 4.66 12.57
C ARG A 254 -16.40 5.55 13.66
N ILE A 255 -15.32 5.12 14.28
CA ILE A 255 -14.60 5.91 15.27
C ILE A 255 -13.47 6.63 14.56
N GLU A 256 -13.54 7.96 14.55
CA GLU A 256 -12.49 8.77 13.95
C GLU A 256 -11.22 8.72 14.82
N PRO A 257 -10.07 8.27 14.28
CA PRO A 257 -8.84 8.15 15.03
C PRO A 257 -8.43 9.43 15.74
N ARG A 258 -8.65 10.58 15.09
CA ARG A 258 -8.35 11.90 15.66
C ARG A 258 -9.18 12.19 16.91
N THR A 259 -10.44 11.81 16.91
CA THR A 259 -11.34 12.00 18.06
C THR A 259 -10.86 11.21 19.26
N LEU A 260 -10.45 9.95 19.05
CA LEU A 260 -9.86 9.13 20.13
C LEU A 260 -8.52 9.70 20.61
N ALA A 261 -7.64 10.10 19.71
CA ALA A 261 -6.36 10.72 20.11
C ALA A 261 -6.57 11.96 20.97
N MET A 262 -7.53 12.82 20.62
CA MET A 262 -7.89 13.99 21.41
C MET A 262 -8.50 13.63 22.78
N ALA A 263 -9.30 12.56 22.84
CA ALA A 263 -9.88 12.10 24.10
C ALA A 263 -8.82 11.53 25.04
N PHE A 264 -7.86 10.76 24.54
CA PHE A 264 -6.70 10.27 25.31
C PHE A 264 -5.83 11.42 25.77
N GLU A 265 -5.53 12.38 24.90
CA GLU A 265 -4.78 13.58 25.28
C GLU A 265 -5.50 14.36 26.39
N SER A 266 -6.81 14.56 26.29
CA SER A 266 -7.61 15.26 27.31
C SER A 266 -7.58 14.53 28.66
N LEU A 267 -7.64 13.19 28.64
CA LEU A 267 -7.51 12.39 29.87
C LEU A 267 -6.15 12.61 30.53
N LEU A 268 -5.08 12.57 29.75
CA LEU A 268 -3.71 12.76 30.23
C LEU A 268 -3.48 14.18 30.72
N LEU A 269 -3.93 15.21 29.99
CA LEU A 269 -3.87 16.61 30.42
C LEU A 269 -4.59 16.84 31.75
N THR A 270 -5.74 16.21 31.95
CA THR A 270 -6.50 16.32 33.19
C THR A 270 -5.73 15.75 34.39
N ALA A 271 -5.01 14.65 34.20
CA ALA A 271 -4.32 13.95 35.28
C ALA A 271 -2.89 14.44 35.52
N PHE A 272 -2.20 14.90 34.49
CA PHE A 272 -0.78 15.17 34.48
C PHE A 272 -0.40 16.66 34.23
N GLY A 273 -1.36 17.47 33.76
CA GLY A 273 -1.13 18.89 33.45
C GLY A 273 -0.63 19.13 32.04
N GLU A 274 0.33 20.04 31.87
CA GLU A 274 0.79 20.48 30.55
C GLU A 274 1.28 19.35 29.65
N GLY A 275 0.86 19.39 28.36
CA GLY A 275 1.21 18.43 27.30
C GLY A 275 1.89 19.09 26.08
N PRO A 276 1.93 18.46 24.95
CA PRO A 276 1.20 17.24 24.55
C PRO A 276 1.82 15.94 25.10
N HIS A 277 0.98 14.98 25.49
CA HIS A 277 1.38 13.67 25.98
C HIS A 277 1.31 12.60 24.89
N VAL A 278 0.29 12.69 24.00
CA VAL A 278 0.10 11.76 22.89
C VAL A 278 0.99 12.18 21.74
N ALA A 279 1.96 11.33 21.40
CA ALA A 279 2.82 11.48 20.23
C ALA A 279 2.09 11.15 18.93
N GLY A 280 1.13 10.21 18.95
CA GLY A 280 0.33 9.84 17.81
C GLY A 280 -0.65 8.71 18.11
N PHE A 281 -1.64 8.57 17.21
CA PHE A 281 -2.57 7.45 17.22
C PHE A 281 -2.76 6.93 15.78
N VAL A 282 -2.26 5.74 15.55
CA VAL A 282 -2.44 5.00 14.29
C VAL A 282 -3.14 3.70 14.66
N PRO A 283 -4.46 3.60 14.51
CA PRO A 283 -5.21 2.46 15.00
C PRO A 283 -4.60 1.11 14.61
N PRO A 284 -4.47 0.17 15.54
CA PRO A 284 -4.91 0.24 16.95
C PRO A 284 -3.85 0.81 17.93
N TRP A 285 -2.77 1.42 17.44
CA TRP A 285 -1.59 1.82 18.22
C TRP A 285 -1.67 3.27 18.70
N LEU A 286 -1.60 3.47 20.01
CA LEU A 286 -1.42 4.77 20.66
C LEU A 286 0.03 4.93 21.07
N TYR A 287 0.64 6.04 20.68
CA TYR A 287 2.03 6.37 20.99
C TYR A 287 2.07 7.56 21.96
N LEU A 288 2.82 7.42 23.03
CA LEU A 288 3.18 8.50 23.95
C LEU A 288 4.59 8.99 23.65
N HIS A 289 4.91 10.20 24.05
CA HIS A 289 6.29 10.69 23.99
C HIS A 289 7.18 9.90 24.97
N PRO A 290 8.28 9.27 24.48
CA PRO A 290 9.07 8.32 25.29
C PRO A 290 9.87 8.96 26.42
N ASP A 291 10.22 10.24 26.29
CA ASP A 291 11.10 10.97 27.24
C ASP A 291 10.31 11.74 28.31
N GLU A 292 9.04 11.39 28.51
CA GLU A 292 8.18 12.08 29.43
C GLU A 292 8.34 11.58 30.89
N GLU A 293 8.39 12.50 31.81
CA GLU A 293 8.25 12.19 33.23
C GLU A 293 6.93 11.41 33.47
N ARG A 294 6.96 10.43 34.37
CA ARG A 294 5.81 9.64 34.79
C ARG A 294 5.20 8.81 33.65
N PHE A 295 6.02 8.36 32.68
CA PHE A 295 5.57 7.59 31.51
C PHE A 295 4.72 6.36 31.90
N ASP A 296 5.19 5.56 32.86
CA ASP A 296 4.47 4.35 33.31
C ASP A 296 3.14 4.67 34.01
N GLU A 297 3.05 5.80 34.72
CA GLU A 297 1.79 6.23 35.32
C GLU A 297 0.78 6.67 34.24
N LYS A 298 1.24 7.30 33.17
CA LYS A 298 0.42 7.67 32.02
C LYS A 298 -0.10 6.42 31.29
N VAL A 299 0.76 5.43 31.07
CA VAL A 299 0.38 4.13 30.50
C VAL A 299 -0.66 3.45 31.39
N ALA A 300 -0.42 3.36 32.71
CA ALA A 300 -1.36 2.75 33.63
C ALA A 300 -2.75 3.44 33.66
N LEU A 301 -2.77 4.78 33.58
CA LEU A 301 -4.00 5.55 33.48
C LEU A 301 -4.76 5.21 32.18
N LEU A 302 -4.05 5.17 31.05
CA LEU A 302 -4.66 4.84 29.77
C LEU A 302 -5.21 3.42 29.75
N LEU A 303 -4.47 2.44 30.24
CA LEU A 303 -4.94 1.04 30.34
C LEU A 303 -6.21 0.92 31.18
N ALA A 304 -6.27 1.65 32.30
CA ALA A 304 -7.43 1.64 33.20
C ALA A 304 -8.68 2.30 32.60
N HIS A 305 -8.51 3.33 31.78
CA HIS A 305 -9.61 4.16 31.29
C HIS A 305 -9.96 3.99 29.82
N ALA A 306 -9.05 3.46 28.97
CA ALA A 306 -9.30 3.29 27.56
C ALA A 306 -10.58 2.46 27.25
N PRO A 307 -10.89 1.38 27.99
CA PRO A 307 -12.13 0.61 27.75
C PRO A 307 -13.43 1.39 28.04
N ALA A 308 -13.35 2.54 28.71
CA ALA A 308 -14.51 3.42 28.92
C ALA A 308 -14.81 4.30 27.69
N PHE A 309 -13.90 4.39 26.74
CA PHE A 309 -14.14 5.08 25.48
C PHE A 309 -14.91 4.16 24.53
N ASP A 310 -15.93 4.74 23.91
CA ASP A 310 -16.76 4.01 22.98
C ASP A 310 -15.95 3.43 21.81
N GLY A 311 -16.12 2.12 21.57
CA GLY A 311 -15.40 1.37 20.55
C GLY A 311 -14.06 0.77 20.99
N ILE A 312 -13.64 0.96 22.23
CA ILE A 312 -12.45 0.31 22.79
C ILE A 312 -12.88 -0.83 23.69
N ALA A 313 -12.62 -2.07 23.30
CA ALA A 313 -12.94 -3.25 24.09
C ALA A 313 -11.88 -3.56 25.17
N ALA A 314 -10.61 -3.31 24.84
CA ALA A 314 -9.48 -3.54 25.74
C ALA A 314 -8.27 -2.69 25.30
N ALA A 315 -7.35 -2.48 26.22
CA ALA A 315 -6.06 -1.85 25.96
C ALA A 315 -4.94 -2.68 26.60
N PHE A 316 -3.80 -2.72 25.94
CA PHE A 316 -2.64 -3.51 26.36
C PHE A 316 -1.36 -2.69 26.22
N ASP A 317 -0.43 -2.85 27.15
CA ASP A 317 0.92 -2.35 27.01
C ASP A 317 1.72 -3.31 26.13
N VAL A 318 2.22 -2.84 24.99
CA VAL A 318 3.00 -3.66 24.06
C VAL A 318 4.32 -4.16 24.65
N ARG A 319 4.85 -3.48 25.68
CA ARG A 319 6.05 -3.90 26.39
C ARG A 319 5.83 -5.16 27.24
N GLU A 320 4.59 -5.48 27.56
CA GLU A 320 4.17 -6.67 28.34
C GLU A 320 3.64 -7.80 27.43
N ALA A 321 3.52 -7.54 26.12
CA ALA A 321 3.08 -8.54 25.15
C ALA A 321 4.29 -9.43 24.77
N GLU A 322 4.42 -10.60 25.41
CA GLU A 322 5.31 -11.68 25.01
C GLU A 322 4.67 -12.60 23.94
#